data_ae477706c0e3fc24abfce76914a38363
#
_entry.id   ae477706c0e3fc24abfce76914a38363
#
_cell.length_a   1.000
_cell.length_b   1.000
_cell.length_c   1.000
_cell.angle_alpha   90.00
_cell.angle_beta   90.00
_cell.angle_gamma   90.00
#
_symmetry.space_group_name_H-M   'P 1'
#
loop_
_entity.id
_entity.type
_entity.pdbx_description
1 polymer ?
#
loop_
_entity_poly.entity_id
_entity_poly.type
_entity_poly.pdbx_seq_one_letter_code
_entity_poly.pdbx_strand_id
1 'polypeptide(L)'
;MKKIISILAFTSLLCCSCDYLDVVPEGKATEEDIWKTTEQADKFRYYLQTYMPNLIGYDWSPDQFAGDDFITGARGTTYYFSSKSLLYNEETSSNTYFGRWEPSSVSGGTNYDIYRGIRYCYYMLDNVYKVPVISPENADRYAGEAWFLIGYYHQCLLEYYGPVILVK
;
A
#
# COMPACT_ATOMS: atom_id res chain seq x y z
N MET A 1 32.52 39.54 30.17
CA MET A 1 33.09 38.21 29.77
C MET A 1 32.31 37.03 30.40
N LYS A 2 32.07 36.98 31.71
CA LYS A 2 31.37 35.85 32.37
C LYS A 2 29.96 35.58 31.81
N LYS A 3 29.16 36.63 31.46
CA LYS A 3 27.81 36.48 30.91
C LYS A 3 27.80 35.90 29.46
N ILE A 4 28.81 36.20 28.66
CA ILE A 4 28.93 35.68 27.28
C ILE A 4 29.31 34.20 27.29
N ILE A 5 30.19 33.78 28.21
CA ILE A 5 30.58 32.38 28.40
C ILE A 5 29.40 31.55 28.89
N SER A 6 28.52 32.11 29.75
CA SER A 6 27.33 31.42 30.23
C SER A 6 26.29 31.22 29.14
N ILE A 7 26.14 32.18 28.21
CA ILE A 7 25.24 32.07 27.07
C ILE A 7 25.77 31.03 26.04
N LEU A 8 27.08 31.02 25.79
CA LEU A 8 27.71 30.05 24.89
C LEU A 8 27.59 28.61 25.43
N ALA A 9 27.75 28.40 26.72
CA ALA A 9 27.60 27.10 27.37
C ALA A 9 26.14 26.62 27.36
N PHE A 10 25.16 27.51 27.44
CA PHE A 10 23.75 27.14 27.37
C PHE A 10 23.30 26.77 25.94
N THR A 11 23.88 27.45 24.93
CA THR A 11 23.58 27.16 23.53
C THR A 11 24.17 25.80 23.06
N SER A 12 25.33 25.40 23.59
CA SER A 12 25.96 24.12 23.26
C SER A 12 25.23 22.89 23.84
N LEU A 13 24.48 23.06 24.93
CA LEU A 13 23.66 21.96 25.49
C LEU A 13 22.39 21.70 24.69
N LEU A 14 21.92 22.61 23.84
CA LEU A 14 20.71 22.44 23.02
C LEU A 14 20.99 21.64 21.73
N CYS A 15 22.24 21.45 21.32
CA CYS A 15 22.59 20.73 20.10
C CYS A 15 22.74 19.22 20.29
N CYS A 16 22.72 18.68 21.50
CA CYS A 16 22.87 17.23 21.75
C CYS A 16 21.55 16.47 21.86
N SER A 17 20.40 17.11 21.55
CA SER A 17 19.08 16.49 21.76
C SER A 17 18.51 15.71 20.57
N CYS A 18 19.23 15.62 19.45
CA CYS A 18 18.65 14.99 18.24
C CYS A 18 18.75 13.47 18.21
N ASP A 19 19.59 12.84 19.03
CA ASP A 19 19.82 11.39 18.97
C ASP A 19 18.83 10.57 19.82
N TYR A 20 18.08 11.23 20.71
CA TYR A 20 17.12 10.54 21.59
C TYR A 20 15.81 10.12 20.90
N LEU A 21 15.48 10.73 19.77
CA LEU A 21 14.23 10.46 19.05
C LEU A 21 14.34 9.33 18.00
N ASP A 22 15.56 8.86 17.76
CA ASP A 22 15.83 7.80 16.75
C ASP A 22 15.92 6.39 17.35
N VAL A 23 15.41 6.22 18.57
CA VAL A 23 15.32 4.89 19.19
C VAL A 23 14.18 4.12 18.54
N VAL A 24 14.52 3.28 17.59
CA VAL A 24 13.60 2.24 17.11
C VAL A 24 13.29 1.33 18.30
N PRO A 25 12.01 1.19 18.74
CA PRO A 25 11.68 0.31 19.85
C PRO A 25 12.19 -1.10 19.59
N GLU A 26 12.89 -1.68 20.55
CA GLU A 26 13.38 -3.06 20.46
C GLU A 26 12.22 -4.01 20.10
N GLY A 27 12.41 -4.81 19.05
CA GLY A 27 11.42 -5.79 18.59
C GLY A 27 10.46 -5.31 17.49
N LYS A 28 10.56 -4.08 16.98
CA LYS A 28 9.86 -3.71 15.73
C LYS A 28 10.78 -3.99 14.55
N ALA A 29 10.27 -4.81 13.62
CA ALA A 29 10.95 -5.02 12.34
C ALA A 29 11.07 -3.70 11.59
N THR A 30 12.28 -3.38 11.15
CA THR A 30 12.58 -2.22 10.28
C THR A 30 12.44 -2.61 8.81
N GLU A 31 12.36 -1.63 7.93
CA GLU A 31 12.38 -1.90 6.49
C GLU A 31 13.64 -2.65 6.05
N GLU A 32 14.77 -2.41 6.70
CA GLU A 32 16.02 -3.11 6.45
C GLU A 32 15.96 -4.60 6.83
N ASP A 33 15.16 -4.98 7.81
CA ASP A 33 15.02 -6.36 8.25
C ASP A 33 14.43 -7.26 7.17
N ILE A 34 13.62 -6.72 6.27
CA ILE A 34 12.99 -7.43 5.14
C ILE A 34 14.06 -8.06 4.24
N TRP A 35 15.20 -7.40 4.09
CA TRP A 35 16.25 -7.80 3.14
C TRP A 35 17.41 -8.55 3.79
N LYS A 36 17.35 -8.84 5.08
CA LYS A 36 18.40 -9.56 5.81
C LYS A 36 18.44 -11.05 5.50
N THR A 37 17.30 -11.65 5.18
CA THR A 37 17.23 -13.08 4.89
C THR A 37 16.27 -13.36 3.73
N THR A 38 16.52 -14.48 3.03
CA THR A 38 15.65 -14.96 1.96
C THR A 38 14.21 -15.21 2.45
N GLU A 39 14.06 -15.71 3.68
CA GLU A 39 12.76 -15.98 4.28
C GLU A 39 11.93 -14.67 4.48
N GLN A 40 12.58 -13.61 4.92
CA GLN A 40 11.91 -12.32 5.09
C GLN A 40 11.53 -11.68 3.75
N ALA A 41 12.43 -11.76 2.76
CA ALA A 41 12.13 -11.34 1.39
C ALA A 41 10.95 -12.15 0.79
N ASP A 42 10.86 -13.45 1.06
CA ASP A 42 9.74 -14.28 0.63
C ASP A 42 8.42 -13.89 1.30
N LYS A 43 8.44 -13.60 2.60
CA LYS A 43 7.26 -13.05 3.30
C LYS A 43 6.80 -11.72 2.70
N PHE A 44 7.75 -10.85 2.36
CA PHE A 44 7.44 -9.59 1.71
C PHE A 44 6.85 -9.80 0.31
N ARG A 45 7.35 -10.77 -0.45
CA ARG A 45 6.77 -11.18 -1.74
C ARG A 45 5.29 -11.57 -1.59
N TYR A 46 4.93 -12.38 -0.61
CA TYR A 46 3.52 -12.69 -0.32
C TYR A 46 2.73 -11.46 0.11
N TYR A 47 3.34 -10.56 0.85
CA TYR A 47 2.69 -9.31 1.24
C TYR A 47 2.29 -8.44 0.03
N LEU A 48 3.08 -8.44 -1.04
CA LEU A 48 2.69 -7.75 -2.28
C LEU A 48 1.35 -8.22 -2.83
N GLN A 49 1.05 -9.51 -2.71
CA GLN A 49 -0.19 -10.10 -3.22
C GLN A 49 -1.42 -9.70 -2.39
N THR A 50 -1.25 -9.22 -1.18
CA THR A 50 -2.38 -8.80 -0.32
C THR A 50 -3.10 -7.56 -0.84
N TYR A 51 -2.49 -6.83 -1.77
CA TYR A 51 -3.10 -5.69 -2.46
C TYR A 51 -3.98 -6.08 -3.66
N MET A 52 -4.01 -7.37 -4.03
CA MET A 52 -4.87 -7.84 -5.11
C MET A 52 -6.33 -7.68 -4.72
N PRO A 53 -7.15 -7.00 -5.56
CA PRO A 53 -8.57 -6.84 -5.27
C PRO A 53 -9.28 -8.20 -5.25
N ASN A 54 -10.17 -8.37 -4.29
CA ASN A 54 -11.06 -9.53 -4.28
C ASN A 54 -12.22 -9.29 -5.26
N LEU A 55 -12.09 -9.82 -6.47
CA LEU A 55 -13.07 -9.65 -7.53
C LEU A 55 -14.35 -10.48 -7.32
N ILE A 56 -14.40 -11.33 -6.30
CA ILE A 56 -15.55 -12.19 -6.00
C ILE A 56 -16.41 -11.61 -4.86
N GLY A 57 -15.90 -10.63 -4.15
CA GLY A 57 -16.59 -10.02 -3.02
C GLY A 57 -17.78 -9.15 -3.47
N TYR A 58 -18.94 -9.37 -2.90
CA TYR A 58 -20.19 -8.66 -3.24
C TYR A 58 -20.09 -7.12 -3.11
N ASP A 59 -19.20 -6.61 -2.26
CA ASP A 59 -18.99 -5.16 -2.10
C ASP A 59 -17.97 -4.58 -3.09
N TRP A 60 -17.25 -5.44 -3.81
CA TRP A 60 -16.03 -5.05 -4.50
C TRP A 60 -16.02 -5.42 -6.00
N SER A 61 -17.11 -5.97 -6.48
CA SER A 61 -17.31 -6.35 -7.88
C SER A 61 -18.42 -5.50 -8.51
N PRO A 62 -18.12 -4.27 -8.93
CA PRO A 62 -19.10 -3.41 -9.56
C PRO A 62 -19.68 -4.03 -10.86
N ASP A 63 -18.88 -4.78 -11.58
CA ASP A 63 -19.25 -5.56 -12.74
C ASP A 63 -20.36 -6.59 -12.47
N GLN A 64 -20.38 -7.19 -11.27
CA GLN A 64 -21.42 -8.16 -10.88
C GLN A 64 -22.65 -7.50 -10.28
N PHE A 65 -22.49 -6.44 -9.50
CA PHE A 65 -23.55 -5.89 -8.64
C PHE A 65 -24.02 -4.48 -9.05
N ALA A 66 -23.35 -3.84 -10.00
CA ALA A 66 -23.72 -2.54 -10.54
C ALA A 66 -24.15 -2.61 -12.02
N GLY A 67 -24.28 -3.82 -12.58
CA GLY A 67 -24.85 -4.07 -13.89
C GLY A 67 -26.39 -4.12 -13.87
N ASP A 68 -26.98 -4.34 -15.02
CA ASP A 68 -28.41 -4.50 -15.21
C ASP A 68 -28.91 -5.92 -14.91
N ASP A 69 -27.99 -6.90 -14.79
CA ASP A 69 -28.31 -8.30 -14.50
C ASP A 69 -28.75 -8.55 -13.06
N PHE A 70 -28.37 -7.67 -12.14
CA PHE A 70 -28.62 -7.86 -10.72
C PHE A 70 -28.97 -6.53 -10.00
N ILE A 71 -30.15 -6.48 -9.40
CA ILE A 71 -30.56 -5.37 -8.54
C ILE A 71 -30.75 -5.88 -7.12
N THR A 72 -30.00 -5.34 -6.17
CA THR A 72 -30.20 -5.66 -4.76
C THR A 72 -31.50 -5.01 -4.27
N GLY A 73 -32.44 -5.81 -3.76
CA GLY A 73 -33.68 -5.30 -3.17
C GLY A 73 -33.51 -4.61 -1.81
N ALA A 74 -32.33 -4.72 -1.22
CA ALA A 74 -32.06 -4.24 0.12
C ALA A 74 -31.61 -2.76 0.10
N ARG A 75 -32.55 -1.85 0.09
CA ARG A 75 -32.29 -0.45 0.42
C ARG A 75 -31.82 -0.38 1.88
N GLY A 76 -30.57 0.02 2.10
CA GLY A 76 -30.07 0.35 3.43
C GLY A 76 -29.26 -0.74 4.13
N THR A 77 -28.95 -1.87 3.50
CA THR A 77 -27.97 -2.81 4.05
C THR A 77 -26.56 -2.38 3.67
N THR A 78 -25.66 -2.45 4.64
CA THR A 78 -24.24 -2.09 4.50
C THR A 78 -23.50 -2.93 3.45
N TYR A 79 -24.01 -4.11 3.13
CA TYR A 79 -23.33 -5.11 2.31
C TYR A 79 -23.22 -4.80 0.81
N TYR A 80 -24.12 -3.97 0.26
CA TYR A 80 -24.12 -3.64 -1.18
C TYR A 80 -24.05 -2.13 -1.43
N PHE A 81 -23.52 -1.43 -0.44
CA PHE A 81 -23.56 0.03 -0.47
C PHE A 81 -22.75 0.61 -1.63
N SER A 82 -21.56 0.08 -1.87
CA SER A 82 -20.68 0.57 -2.94
C SER A 82 -21.27 0.36 -4.32
N SER A 83 -21.77 -0.84 -4.62
CA SER A 83 -22.39 -1.14 -5.91
C SER A 83 -23.65 -0.31 -6.16
N LYS A 84 -24.45 -0.11 -5.10
CA LYS A 84 -25.65 0.72 -5.17
C LYS A 84 -25.32 2.18 -5.44
N SER A 85 -24.31 2.72 -4.79
CA SER A 85 -23.87 4.11 -5.00
C SER A 85 -23.36 4.33 -6.42
N LEU A 86 -22.73 3.34 -7.02
CA LEU A 86 -22.35 3.39 -8.42
C LEU A 86 -23.60 3.42 -9.34
N LEU A 87 -24.59 2.54 -9.10
CA LEU A 87 -25.85 2.51 -9.86
C LEU A 87 -26.62 3.83 -9.79
N TYR A 88 -26.59 4.50 -8.64
CA TYR A 88 -27.28 5.77 -8.45
C TYR A 88 -26.42 6.99 -8.80
N ASN A 89 -25.23 6.77 -9.36
CA ASN A 89 -24.28 7.84 -9.70
C ASN A 89 -23.91 8.73 -8.50
N GLU A 90 -23.79 8.12 -7.33
CA GLU A 90 -23.42 8.80 -6.07
C GLU A 90 -21.89 8.80 -5.86
N GLU A 91 -21.14 8.08 -6.67
CA GLU A 91 -19.68 8.05 -6.61
C GLU A 91 -19.08 9.32 -7.21
N THR A 92 -18.19 9.94 -6.44
CA THR A 92 -17.50 11.16 -6.86
C THR A 92 -16.01 11.05 -6.50
N SER A 93 -15.18 11.90 -7.09
CA SER A 93 -13.73 11.96 -6.76
C SER A 93 -13.45 12.33 -5.29
N SER A 94 -14.40 12.95 -4.60
CA SER A 94 -14.30 13.30 -3.18
C SER A 94 -15.04 12.34 -2.25
N ASN A 95 -15.81 11.43 -2.80
CA ASN A 95 -16.56 10.41 -2.06
C ASN A 95 -16.56 9.12 -2.86
N THR A 96 -15.43 8.41 -2.79
CA THR A 96 -15.21 7.17 -3.53
C THR A 96 -15.67 5.98 -2.70
N TYR A 97 -16.59 5.20 -3.24
CA TYR A 97 -17.06 3.96 -2.61
C TYR A 97 -16.18 2.77 -2.95
N PHE A 98 -15.50 2.82 -4.09
CA PHE A 98 -14.55 1.81 -4.54
C PHE A 98 -13.08 2.17 -4.32
N GLY A 99 -12.76 3.09 -3.45
CA GLY A 99 -11.45 3.63 -3.08
C GLY A 99 -10.20 2.78 -3.29
N ARG A 100 -9.99 2.29 -4.52
CA ARG A 100 -8.86 1.40 -4.84
C ARG A 100 -7.56 2.14 -5.02
N TRP A 101 -7.60 3.44 -5.16
CA TRP A 101 -6.42 4.29 -5.26
C TRP A 101 -6.12 5.07 -3.97
N GLU A 102 -7.04 5.09 -3.01
CA GLU A 102 -6.89 5.83 -1.77
C GLU A 102 -6.32 4.98 -0.62
N PRO A 103 -5.45 5.57 0.23
CA PRO A 103 -4.88 4.89 1.38
C PRO A 103 -5.88 4.63 2.49
N SER A 104 -7.05 5.25 2.47
CA SER A 104 -7.96 5.22 3.59
C SER A 104 -9.24 4.45 3.33
N SER A 105 -9.43 3.45 4.16
CA SER A 105 -10.66 3.17 4.87
C SER A 105 -11.96 3.34 4.11
N VAL A 106 -12.19 2.55 3.10
CA VAL A 106 -13.55 2.11 2.89
C VAL A 106 -13.90 1.21 4.07
N SER A 107 -14.99 1.51 4.74
CA SER A 107 -15.53 0.79 5.88
C SER A 107 -15.51 -0.73 5.63
N GLY A 108 -14.57 -1.44 6.23
CA GLY A 108 -14.44 -2.89 6.05
C GLY A 108 -13.02 -3.45 6.19
N GLY A 109 -12.00 -2.63 6.36
CA GLY A 109 -10.68 -3.09 6.81
C GLY A 109 -9.78 -3.73 5.76
N THR A 110 -10.12 -3.70 4.50
CA THR A 110 -9.26 -4.17 3.41
C THR A 110 -8.63 -2.97 2.70
N ASN A 111 -7.34 -2.76 2.96
CA ASN A 111 -6.55 -1.73 2.30
C ASN A 111 -6.28 -2.14 0.85
N TYR A 112 -7.14 -1.78 -0.07
CA TYR A 112 -6.88 -1.94 -1.51
C TYR A 112 -6.21 -0.70 -2.11
N ASP A 113 -5.26 -0.10 -1.40
CA ASP A 113 -4.42 0.95 -1.97
C ASP A 113 -3.49 0.35 -3.02
N ILE A 114 -3.98 0.28 -4.23
CA ILE A 114 -3.26 -0.33 -5.36
C ILE A 114 -1.97 0.43 -5.66
N TYR A 115 -1.95 1.77 -5.54
CA TYR A 115 -0.73 2.54 -5.73
C TYR A 115 0.34 2.23 -4.67
N ARG A 116 -0.07 1.92 -3.44
CA ARG A 116 0.85 1.42 -2.42
C ARG A 116 1.39 0.04 -2.79
N GLY A 117 0.53 -0.84 -3.31
CA GLY A 117 0.95 -2.14 -3.85
C GLY A 117 2.00 -1.99 -4.94
N ILE A 118 1.78 -1.09 -5.90
CA ILE A 118 2.74 -0.77 -6.97
C ILE A 118 4.06 -0.27 -6.38
N ARG A 119 4.01 0.68 -5.44
CA ARG A 119 5.21 1.19 -4.77
C ARG A 119 6.01 0.07 -4.10
N TYR A 120 5.35 -0.83 -3.40
CA TYR A 120 6.04 -1.95 -2.76
C TYR A 120 6.61 -2.95 -3.76
N CYS A 121 5.98 -3.12 -4.93
CA CYS A 121 6.58 -3.91 -6.00
C CYS A 121 7.88 -3.30 -6.50
N TYR A 122 7.95 -1.98 -6.71
CA TYR A 122 9.21 -1.30 -7.04
C TYR A 122 10.23 -1.43 -5.91
N TYR A 123 9.80 -1.34 -4.67
CA TYR A 123 10.69 -1.53 -3.52
C TYR A 123 11.28 -2.96 -3.47
N MET A 124 10.51 -3.99 -3.88
CA MET A 124 11.03 -5.33 -4.09
C MET A 124 12.10 -5.34 -5.19
N LEU A 125 11.83 -4.74 -6.35
CA LEU A 125 12.76 -4.70 -7.48
C LEU A 125 14.09 -4.03 -7.13
N ASP A 126 14.06 -2.97 -6.32
CA ASP A 126 15.25 -2.23 -5.91
C ASP A 126 16.14 -3.01 -4.93
N ASN A 127 15.59 -3.99 -4.21
CA ASN A 127 16.27 -4.61 -3.08
C ASN A 127 16.45 -6.13 -3.19
N VAL A 128 15.67 -6.84 -4.01
CA VAL A 128 15.68 -8.31 -4.05
C VAL A 128 17.07 -8.90 -4.34
N TYR A 129 17.85 -8.26 -5.21
CA TYR A 129 19.21 -8.72 -5.56
C TYR A 129 20.26 -8.39 -4.48
N LYS A 130 19.91 -7.62 -3.47
CA LYS A 130 20.78 -7.28 -2.34
C LYS A 130 20.62 -8.24 -1.16
N VAL A 131 19.64 -9.14 -1.22
CA VAL A 131 19.36 -10.10 -0.14
C VAL A 131 20.52 -11.09 -0.02
N PRO A 132 21.17 -11.20 1.15
CA PRO A 132 22.24 -12.17 1.35
C PRO A 132 21.75 -13.60 1.10
N VAL A 133 22.59 -14.39 0.40
CA VAL A 133 22.34 -15.84 0.20
C VAL A 133 21.11 -16.17 -0.64
N ILE A 134 20.45 -15.21 -1.28
CA ILE A 134 19.40 -15.51 -2.23
C ILE A 134 19.99 -16.14 -3.50
N SER A 135 19.40 -17.21 -4.01
CA SER A 135 19.84 -17.74 -5.29
C SER A 135 19.42 -16.81 -6.42
N PRO A 136 20.23 -16.66 -7.50
CA PRO A 136 19.87 -15.85 -8.66
C PRO A 136 18.50 -16.22 -9.22
N GLU A 137 18.17 -17.51 -9.31
CA GLU A 137 16.90 -18.00 -9.77
C GLU A 137 15.71 -17.50 -8.92
N ASN A 138 15.87 -17.50 -7.59
CA ASN A 138 14.83 -16.99 -6.70
C ASN A 138 14.73 -15.46 -6.79
N ALA A 139 15.84 -14.75 -6.91
CA ALA A 139 15.82 -13.29 -7.08
C ALA A 139 15.09 -12.91 -8.38
N ASP A 140 15.39 -13.58 -9.49
CA ASP A 140 14.74 -13.37 -10.78
C ASP A 140 13.25 -13.71 -10.73
N ARG A 141 12.87 -14.78 -10.04
CA ARG A 141 11.47 -15.14 -9.83
C ARG A 141 10.73 -14.07 -9.05
N TYR A 142 11.28 -13.58 -7.93
CA TYR A 142 10.64 -12.55 -7.11
C TYR A 142 10.53 -11.22 -7.87
N ALA A 143 11.55 -10.87 -8.63
CA ALA A 143 11.51 -9.71 -9.50
C ALA A 143 10.44 -9.86 -10.61
N GLY A 144 10.35 -11.03 -11.22
CA GLY A 144 9.34 -11.35 -12.23
C GLY A 144 7.91 -11.25 -11.69
N GLU A 145 7.66 -11.77 -10.48
CA GLU A 145 6.36 -11.64 -9.80
C GLU A 145 6.04 -10.17 -9.49
N ALA A 146 7.02 -9.38 -9.05
CA ALA A 146 6.81 -7.95 -8.81
C ALA A 146 6.47 -7.18 -10.08
N TRP A 147 7.15 -7.46 -11.20
CA TRP A 147 6.81 -6.89 -12.51
C TRP A 147 5.40 -7.28 -12.98
N PHE A 148 5.03 -8.54 -12.80
CA PHE A 148 3.68 -9.01 -13.11
C PHE A 148 2.64 -8.24 -12.29
N LEU A 149 2.85 -8.11 -10.98
CA LEU A 149 1.92 -7.39 -10.10
C LEU A 149 1.81 -5.90 -10.44
N ILE A 150 2.89 -5.25 -10.85
CA ILE A 150 2.84 -3.85 -11.32
C ILE A 150 1.89 -3.74 -12.52
N GLY A 151 2.03 -4.62 -13.50
CA GLY A 151 1.15 -4.64 -14.68
C GLY A 151 -0.30 -4.93 -14.30
N TYR A 152 -0.53 -5.92 -13.47
CA TYR A 152 -1.86 -6.30 -12.99
C TYR A 152 -2.55 -5.18 -12.20
N TYR A 153 -1.82 -4.51 -11.31
CA TYR A 153 -2.37 -3.39 -10.54
C TYR A 153 -2.72 -2.19 -11.39
N HIS A 154 -1.89 -1.86 -12.39
CA HIS A 154 -2.24 -0.80 -13.34
C HIS A 154 -3.46 -1.20 -14.20
N GLN A 155 -3.60 -2.47 -14.58
CA GLN A 155 -4.79 -2.95 -15.28
C GLN A 155 -6.04 -2.78 -14.42
N CYS A 156 -6.00 -3.19 -13.15
CA CYS A 156 -7.11 -3.00 -12.23
C CYS A 156 -7.52 -1.52 -12.10
N LEU A 157 -6.54 -0.62 -11.97
CA LEU A 157 -6.82 0.81 -11.93
C LEU A 157 -7.44 1.33 -13.25
N LEU A 158 -6.92 0.86 -14.39
CA LEU A 158 -7.43 1.24 -15.71
C LEU A 158 -8.89 0.81 -15.92
N GLU A 159 -9.24 -0.39 -15.47
CA GLU A 159 -10.61 -0.93 -15.57
C GLU A 159 -11.62 -0.10 -14.76
N TYR A 160 -11.24 0.38 -13.57
CA TYR A 160 -12.15 1.11 -12.70
C TYR A 160 -12.18 2.63 -12.97
N TYR A 161 -11.06 3.20 -13.37
CA TYR A 161 -10.91 4.67 -13.43
C TYR A 161 -10.57 5.20 -14.82
N GLY A 162 -10.39 4.33 -15.82
CA GLY A 162 -9.91 4.74 -17.13
C GLY A 162 -8.43 5.13 -17.10
N PRO A 163 -8.00 6.13 -17.86
CA PRO A 163 -6.59 6.53 -17.91
C PRO A 163 -6.05 6.92 -16.54
N VAL A 164 -5.02 6.23 -16.08
CA VAL A 164 -4.39 6.40 -14.76
C VAL A 164 -2.93 6.82 -14.88
N ILE A 165 -2.38 7.36 -13.80
CA ILE A 165 -0.98 7.75 -13.73
C ILE A 165 -0.11 6.50 -13.69
N LEU A 166 0.82 6.39 -14.65
CA LEU A 166 1.86 5.37 -14.61
C LEU A 166 2.96 5.80 -13.64
N VAL A 167 3.11 5.06 -12.57
CA VAL A 167 4.15 5.27 -11.57
C VAL A 167 5.36 4.40 -11.91
N LYS A 168 6.56 5.00 -11.77
CA LYS A 168 7.85 4.32 -11.82
C LYS A 168 8.55 4.46 -10.48
#